data_0867cd16cef1f347ea75a579ba58e1bf
#
_entry.id   0867cd16cef1f347ea75a579ba58e1bf
#
_cell.length_a   1.000
_cell.length_b   1.000
_cell.length_c   1.000
_cell.angle_alpha   90.00
_cell.angle_beta   90.00
_cell.angle_gamma   90.00
#
_symmetry.space_group_name_H-M   'P 1'
#
loop_
_entity.id
_entity.type
_entity.pdbx_description
1 polymer ?
#
loop_
_entity_poly.entity_id
_entity_poly.type
_entity_poly.pdbx_seq_one_letter_code
_entity_poly.pdbx_strand_id
1 'polypeptide(L)'
;KSLEKAGYASDPTTDDTLSQYKVIKAPISSLTIEALKDFGLDRKAMLKSKNMFALGIVMYLFNRDITQLNHYFETKFKNKPDVIKANQTVVAAGYSYADTLEIFANTYRIQPAELPKGKYRDISGNVATAWGLMAASERSGRQLFIGSYPITPATDILVELTKYKNLKVKAYQAEDEIAGITSSIGASFAGCLSVTTTSGPGLSLKSEALGLAVMTELPLVIIDVQRGGPSTGLPTKTEQSDLMQALYGRNGDAPLIVLAAKSSVDCFYSAYEACKLALEHMTPVILLTDGALGNGTEIFRIPKVADLPAIVPPIAKANDPDYLPYRRDEEKLRREWAIPGTEGLRHRIGGLEKENGKGSVSHDPRNHELMTQLREEKVNRVANYIPDQEIIGDPNADLLVVSWGGTYGVVLSVVEKMLAEGKSVAHAHFRHISPLPKNTEEVLSGHKKIVVCEMNRGQFANYLRMKHPGHIYEQYNKVQGLPFLTAELENKFNDLLK
;
A
#
# COMPACT_ATOMS: atom_id res chain seq x y z
N LYS A 1 17.88 -33.39 -4.37
CA LYS A 1 17.59 -32.22 -5.29
C LYS A 1 16.66 -31.17 -4.66
N SER A 2 15.48 -31.53 -4.10
CA SER A 2 14.55 -30.53 -3.48
C SER A 2 15.09 -30.02 -2.15
N LEU A 3 15.63 -30.91 -1.32
CA LEU A 3 16.23 -30.56 -0.02
C LEU A 3 17.51 -29.72 -0.22
N GLU A 4 18.37 -30.09 -1.15
CA GLU A 4 19.57 -29.31 -1.50
C GLU A 4 19.23 -27.90 -1.99
N LYS A 5 18.17 -27.75 -2.82
CA LYS A 5 17.67 -26.44 -3.24
C LYS A 5 17.13 -25.59 -2.09
N ALA A 6 16.62 -26.23 -1.05
CA ALA A 6 16.12 -25.58 0.17
C ALA A 6 17.25 -25.37 1.21
N GLY A 7 18.49 -25.72 0.89
CA GLY A 7 19.65 -25.51 1.77
C GLY A 7 19.85 -26.58 2.84
N TYR A 8 19.14 -27.72 2.74
CA TYR A 8 19.30 -28.82 3.69
C TYR A 8 20.39 -29.80 3.20
N ALA A 9 21.32 -30.14 4.09
CA ALA A 9 22.37 -31.14 3.83
C ALA A 9 21.82 -32.59 3.93
N SER A 10 20.79 -32.83 4.74
CA SER A 10 20.10 -34.10 4.97
C SER A 10 18.59 -33.89 5.00
N ASP A 11 17.83 -34.95 5.16
CA ASP A 11 16.37 -34.87 5.34
C ASP A 11 16.03 -34.47 6.79
N PRO A 12 15.56 -33.23 7.03
CA PRO A 12 15.27 -32.73 8.38
C PRO A 12 14.15 -33.50 9.09
N THR A 13 13.41 -34.34 8.38
CA THR A 13 12.39 -35.22 8.97
C THR A 13 12.96 -36.53 9.49
N THR A 14 14.23 -36.84 9.26
CA THR A 14 14.90 -38.06 9.62
C THR A 14 16.18 -37.85 10.42
N ASP A 15 16.69 -36.64 10.47
CA ASP A 15 17.77 -36.20 11.36
C ASP A 15 17.18 -35.46 12.58
N ASP A 16 17.99 -35.08 13.52
CA ASP A 16 17.54 -34.45 14.76
C ASP A 16 17.20 -32.93 14.60
N THR A 17 17.24 -32.40 13.40
CA THR A 17 17.00 -30.97 13.11
C THR A 17 15.63 -30.51 13.59
N LEU A 18 14.61 -31.36 13.53
CA LEU A 18 13.24 -31.05 13.95
C LEU A 18 12.84 -31.71 15.29
N SER A 19 13.81 -32.13 16.13
CA SER A 19 13.56 -32.84 17.40
C SER A 19 12.71 -32.05 18.40
N GLN A 20 12.77 -30.69 18.33
CA GLN A 20 11.93 -29.80 19.16
C GLN A 20 10.46 -29.73 18.70
N TYR A 21 10.11 -30.30 17.54
CA TYR A 21 8.77 -30.28 16.99
C TYR A 21 8.16 -31.70 16.96
N LYS A 22 6.83 -31.77 17.10
CA LYS A 22 6.11 -33.03 16.82
C LYS A 22 5.96 -33.18 15.30
N VAL A 23 6.81 -33.98 14.68
CA VAL A 23 6.79 -34.21 13.21
C VAL A 23 5.78 -35.33 12.89
N ILE A 24 4.79 -34.99 12.05
CA ILE A 24 3.78 -35.89 11.55
C ILE A 24 4.03 -36.18 10.08
N LYS A 25 4.33 -37.45 9.73
CA LYS A 25 4.59 -37.87 8.35
C LYS A 25 3.31 -38.48 7.76
N ALA A 26 2.61 -37.69 6.93
CA ALA A 26 1.40 -38.18 6.24
C ALA A 26 1.74 -38.41 4.75
N PRO A 27 1.45 -39.59 4.18
CA PRO A 27 1.68 -39.88 2.77
C PRO A 27 0.57 -39.28 1.89
N ILE A 28 0.44 -37.94 1.90
CA ILE A 28 -0.67 -37.17 1.32
C ILE A 28 -0.96 -37.53 -0.12
N SER A 29 0.07 -37.70 -0.95
CA SER A 29 -0.11 -38.04 -2.38
C SER A 29 -0.75 -39.41 -2.58
N SER A 30 -0.31 -40.40 -1.84
CA SER A 30 -0.86 -41.77 -1.93
C SER A 30 -2.30 -41.84 -1.42
N LEU A 31 -2.56 -41.18 -0.28
CA LEU A 31 -3.90 -41.13 0.31
C LEU A 31 -4.88 -40.33 -0.55
N THR A 32 -4.42 -39.28 -1.24
CA THR A 32 -5.25 -38.56 -2.22
C THR A 32 -5.64 -39.43 -3.41
N ILE A 33 -4.70 -40.22 -3.93
CA ILE A 33 -4.98 -41.16 -5.04
C ILE A 33 -5.98 -42.21 -4.58
N GLU A 34 -5.79 -42.78 -3.40
CA GLU A 34 -6.71 -43.77 -2.83
C GLU A 34 -8.13 -43.20 -2.64
N ALA A 35 -8.23 -41.97 -2.10
CA ALA A 35 -9.52 -41.31 -1.91
C ALA A 35 -10.29 -41.06 -3.23
N LEU A 36 -9.57 -40.97 -4.35
CA LEU A 36 -10.15 -40.67 -5.66
C LEU A 36 -10.11 -41.85 -6.63
N LYS A 37 -9.79 -43.06 -6.19
CA LYS A 37 -9.61 -44.24 -7.07
C LYS A 37 -10.84 -44.56 -7.94
N ASP A 38 -12.04 -44.29 -7.41
CA ASP A 38 -13.31 -44.60 -8.03
C ASP A 38 -13.88 -43.43 -8.88
N PHE A 39 -13.10 -42.35 -9.06
CA PHE A 39 -13.54 -41.14 -9.80
C PHE A 39 -13.28 -41.20 -11.30
N GLY A 40 -12.64 -42.24 -11.80
CA GLY A 40 -12.28 -42.33 -13.23
C GLY A 40 -11.25 -41.28 -13.72
N LEU A 41 -10.55 -40.63 -12.77
CA LEU A 41 -9.55 -39.60 -13.05
C LEU A 41 -8.17 -40.23 -13.27
N ASP A 42 -7.35 -39.65 -14.15
CA ASP A 42 -5.95 -40.02 -14.24
C ASP A 42 -5.17 -39.55 -13.00
N ARG A 43 -4.00 -40.14 -12.78
CA ARG A 43 -3.15 -39.85 -11.61
C ARG A 43 -2.76 -38.37 -11.50
N LYS A 44 -2.56 -37.67 -12.63
CA LYS A 44 -2.19 -36.26 -12.65
C LYS A 44 -3.37 -35.36 -12.23
N ALA A 45 -4.58 -35.72 -12.66
CA ALA A 45 -5.81 -35.03 -12.27
C ALA A 45 -6.10 -35.22 -10.78
N MET A 46 -5.98 -36.47 -10.24
CA MET A 46 -6.14 -36.75 -8.82
C MET A 46 -5.20 -35.92 -7.95
N LEU A 47 -3.92 -35.82 -8.30
CA LEU A 47 -2.90 -35.07 -7.58
C LEU A 47 -3.12 -33.56 -7.57
N LYS A 48 -3.97 -32.99 -8.42
CA LYS A 48 -4.36 -31.57 -8.31
C LYS A 48 -5.10 -31.26 -7.01
N SER A 49 -5.78 -32.23 -6.43
CA SER A 49 -6.51 -32.07 -5.17
C SER A 49 -5.67 -32.40 -3.91
N LYS A 50 -4.39 -32.78 -4.04
CA LYS A 50 -3.58 -33.23 -2.89
C LYS A 50 -3.49 -32.24 -1.72
N ASN A 51 -3.49 -30.93 -2.02
CA ASN A 51 -3.45 -29.89 -0.99
C ASN A 51 -4.74 -29.87 -0.14
N MET A 52 -5.84 -30.38 -0.68
CA MET A 52 -7.10 -30.50 0.05
C MET A 52 -7.03 -31.58 1.15
N PHE A 53 -6.21 -32.62 0.96
CA PHE A 53 -5.95 -33.60 2.00
C PHE A 53 -5.23 -32.96 3.19
N ALA A 54 -4.16 -32.18 2.95
CA ALA A 54 -3.47 -31.45 4.01
C ALA A 54 -4.41 -30.45 4.70
N LEU A 55 -5.25 -29.76 3.94
CA LEU A 55 -6.25 -28.83 4.49
C LEU A 55 -7.23 -29.57 5.41
N GLY A 56 -7.69 -30.77 5.06
CA GLY A 56 -8.54 -31.60 5.90
C GLY A 56 -7.89 -31.91 7.27
N ILE A 57 -6.60 -32.28 7.28
CA ILE A 57 -5.83 -32.48 8.51
C ILE A 57 -5.80 -31.21 9.36
N VAL A 58 -5.54 -30.05 8.74
CA VAL A 58 -5.49 -28.76 9.44
C VAL A 58 -6.88 -28.37 9.99
N MET A 59 -7.95 -28.61 9.22
CA MET A 59 -9.33 -28.36 9.68
C MET A 59 -9.67 -29.17 10.93
N TYR A 60 -9.25 -30.45 11.00
CA TYR A 60 -9.38 -31.27 12.19
C TYR A 60 -8.56 -30.71 13.36
N LEU A 61 -7.27 -30.41 13.15
CA LEU A 61 -6.39 -29.89 14.19
C LEU A 61 -6.95 -28.64 14.87
N PHE A 62 -7.58 -27.74 14.10
CA PHE A 62 -8.17 -26.50 14.61
C PHE A 62 -9.67 -26.60 14.88
N ASN A 63 -10.22 -27.80 14.91
CA ASN A 63 -11.63 -28.07 15.17
C ASN A 63 -12.57 -27.19 14.30
N ARG A 64 -12.29 -27.12 12.99
CA ARG A 64 -13.04 -26.32 12.02
C ARG A 64 -14.04 -27.17 11.26
N ASP A 65 -15.27 -26.66 11.15
CA ASP A 65 -16.31 -27.25 10.30
C ASP A 65 -15.96 -27.08 8.81
N ILE A 66 -16.03 -28.19 8.06
CA ILE A 66 -15.75 -28.21 6.61
C ILE A 66 -16.92 -27.73 5.75
N THR A 67 -18.08 -27.43 6.34
CA THR A 67 -19.30 -27.03 5.61
C THR A 67 -19.08 -25.75 4.77
N GLN A 68 -18.45 -24.73 5.36
CA GLN A 68 -18.16 -23.48 4.63
C GLN A 68 -17.16 -23.70 3.50
N LEU A 69 -16.18 -24.58 3.69
CA LEU A 69 -15.22 -24.93 2.65
C LEU A 69 -15.90 -25.65 1.49
N ASN A 70 -16.84 -26.55 1.77
CA ASN A 70 -17.65 -27.23 0.76
C ASN A 70 -18.46 -26.22 -0.06
N HIS A 71 -19.13 -25.27 0.59
CA HIS A 71 -19.85 -24.18 -0.10
C HIS A 71 -18.92 -23.32 -0.95
N TYR A 72 -17.70 -23.03 -0.50
CA TYR A 72 -16.70 -22.34 -1.31
C TYR A 72 -16.36 -23.12 -2.60
N PHE A 73 -16.19 -24.44 -2.53
CA PHE A 73 -15.93 -25.26 -3.71
C PHE A 73 -17.10 -25.20 -4.72
N GLU A 74 -18.34 -25.30 -4.22
CA GLU A 74 -19.55 -25.20 -5.03
C GLU A 74 -19.64 -23.85 -5.76
N THR A 75 -19.31 -22.76 -5.08
CA THR A 75 -19.32 -21.42 -5.66
C THR A 75 -18.19 -21.24 -6.67
N LYS A 76 -16.96 -21.58 -6.29
CA LYS A 76 -15.76 -21.35 -7.09
C LYS A 76 -15.68 -22.21 -8.35
N PHE A 77 -16.09 -23.46 -8.24
CA PHE A 77 -16.03 -24.45 -9.32
C PHE A 77 -17.39 -24.79 -9.91
N LYS A 78 -18.36 -23.88 -9.82
CA LYS A 78 -19.77 -24.04 -10.22
C LYS A 78 -19.97 -24.82 -11.54
N ASN A 79 -19.09 -24.63 -12.53
CA ASN A 79 -19.18 -25.26 -13.85
C ASN A 79 -18.33 -26.56 -13.96
N LYS A 80 -17.80 -27.09 -12.84
CA LYS A 80 -16.92 -28.26 -12.82
C LYS A 80 -17.29 -29.21 -11.68
N PRO A 81 -18.44 -29.91 -11.77
CA PRO A 81 -18.97 -30.74 -10.66
C PRO A 81 -17.99 -31.81 -10.21
N ASP A 82 -17.25 -32.42 -11.13
CA ASP A 82 -16.26 -33.45 -10.77
C ASP A 82 -15.11 -32.88 -9.93
N VAL A 83 -14.68 -31.62 -10.18
CA VAL A 83 -13.67 -30.95 -9.37
C VAL A 83 -14.20 -30.62 -7.97
N ILE A 84 -15.48 -30.20 -7.88
CA ILE A 84 -16.14 -29.98 -6.58
C ILE A 84 -16.10 -31.25 -5.77
N LYS A 85 -16.66 -32.34 -6.33
CA LYS A 85 -16.78 -33.63 -5.66
C LYS A 85 -15.42 -34.20 -5.27
N ALA A 86 -14.42 -34.12 -6.16
CA ALA A 86 -13.06 -34.56 -5.86
C ALA A 86 -12.44 -33.80 -4.68
N ASN A 87 -12.54 -32.46 -4.65
CA ASN A 87 -12.00 -31.66 -3.57
C ASN A 87 -12.72 -31.92 -2.24
N GLN A 88 -14.04 -32.03 -2.23
CA GLN A 88 -14.83 -32.36 -1.04
C GLN A 88 -14.45 -33.74 -0.47
N THR A 89 -14.33 -34.75 -1.35
CA THR A 89 -13.90 -36.10 -0.93
C THR A 89 -12.50 -36.09 -0.33
N VAL A 90 -11.56 -35.38 -0.95
CA VAL A 90 -10.17 -35.35 -0.47
C VAL A 90 -10.04 -34.58 0.84
N VAL A 91 -10.78 -33.47 1.04
CA VAL A 91 -10.83 -32.77 2.34
C VAL A 91 -11.37 -33.69 3.43
N ALA A 92 -12.50 -34.37 3.17
CA ALA A 92 -13.11 -35.29 4.11
C ALA A 92 -12.16 -36.45 4.47
N ALA A 93 -11.45 -37.00 3.47
CA ALA A 93 -10.43 -38.04 3.70
C ALA A 93 -9.28 -37.56 4.59
N GLY A 94 -8.79 -36.32 4.37
CA GLY A 94 -7.75 -35.74 5.22
C GLY A 94 -8.21 -35.47 6.66
N TYR A 95 -9.45 -35.00 6.83
CA TYR A 95 -10.06 -34.79 8.13
C TYR A 95 -10.19 -36.13 8.90
N SER A 96 -10.79 -37.12 8.25
CA SER A 96 -10.96 -38.47 8.85
C SER A 96 -9.63 -39.16 9.11
N TYR A 97 -8.61 -38.97 8.30
CA TYR A 97 -7.27 -39.49 8.52
C TYR A 97 -6.68 -38.97 9.85
N ALA A 98 -6.83 -37.67 10.12
CA ALA A 98 -6.34 -37.05 11.34
C ALA A 98 -7.11 -37.52 12.58
N ASP A 99 -8.41 -37.74 12.47
CA ASP A 99 -9.30 -38.22 13.49
C ASP A 99 -8.99 -39.71 13.83
N THR A 100 -9.03 -40.57 12.82
CA THR A 100 -8.88 -42.02 12.97
C THR A 100 -7.54 -42.47 13.54
N LEU A 101 -6.47 -41.76 13.19
CA LEU A 101 -5.11 -42.10 13.65
C LEU A 101 -4.73 -41.41 14.97
N GLU A 102 -5.64 -40.63 15.55
CA GLU A 102 -5.36 -39.84 16.77
C GLU A 102 -4.02 -39.12 16.71
N ILE A 103 -3.73 -38.54 15.49
CA ILE A 103 -2.42 -37.93 15.17
C ILE A 103 -2.09 -36.82 16.16
N PHE A 104 -3.10 -36.12 16.64
CA PHE A 104 -2.96 -35.00 17.57
C PHE A 104 -3.42 -35.40 18.96
N ALA A 105 -2.54 -35.29 19.96
CA ALA A 105 -2.90 -35.48 21.38
C ALA A 105 -3.97 -34.44 21.82
N ASN A 106 -3.94 -33.24 21.23
CA ASN A 106 -4.89 -32.16 21.50
C ASN A 106 -5.25 -31.45 20.19
N THR A 107 -6.49 -31.01 20.09
CA THR A 107 -6.96 -30.09 19.04
C THR A 107 -7.01 -28.67 19.59
N TYR A 108 -6.89 -27.69 18.72
CA TYR A 108 -6.96 -26.28 19.09
C TYR A 108 -8.35 -25.73 18.75
N ARG A 109 -8.88 -24.91 19.65
CA ARG A 109 -10.11 -24.17 19.38
C ARG A 109 -9.80 -22.68 19.35
N ILE A 110 -9.91 -22.08 18.16
CA ILE A 110 -9.79 -20.64 18.00
C ILE A 110 -11.16 -20.03 18.30
N GLN A 111 -11.23 -19.22 19.36
CA GLN A 111 -12.45 -18.49 19.70
C GLN A 111 -12.74 -17.41 18.66
N PRO A 112 -14.03 -17.04 18.44
CA PRO A 112 -14.37 -15.86 17.66
C PRO A 112 -13.69 -14.62 18.24
N ALA A 113 -13.15 -13.76 17.36
CA ALA A 113 -12.60 -12.49 17.79
C ALA A 113 -13.72 -11.54 18.23
N GLU A 114 -13.49 -10.80 19.32
CA GLU A 114 -14.37 -9.73 19.78
C GLU A 114 -14.17 -8.51 18.90
N LEU A 115 -14.95 -8.41 17.83
CA LEU A 115 -14.89 -7.29 16.89
C LEU A 115 -16.07 -6.35 17.08
N PRO A 116 -15.90 -5.03 16.93
CA PRO A 116 -17.00 -4.07 16.92
C PRO A 116 -18.06 -4.47 15.89
N LYS A 117 -19.35 -4.23 16.17
CA LYS A 117 -20.44 -4.52 15.23
C LYS A 117 -20.20 -3.85 13.88
N GLY A 118 -20.38 -4.58 12.77
CA GLY A 118 -20.18 -4.06 11.42
C GLY A 118 -20.23 -5.12 10.34
N LYS A 119 -20.01 -4.68 9.10
CA LYS A 119 -19.78 -5.57 7.96
C LYS A 119 -18.27 -5.71 7.78
N TYR A 120 -17.81 -6.93 7.66
CA TYR A 120 -16.39 -7.25 7.52
C TYR A 120 -16.12 -8.03 6.26
N ARG A 121 -14.92 -7.87 5.75
CA ARG A 121 -14.40 -8.62 4.61
C ARG A 121 -12.88 -8.77 4.77
N ASP A 122 -12.33 -9.89 4.32
CA ASP A 122 -10.90 -9.96 4.01
C ASP A 122 -10.63 -9.13 2.76
N ILE A 123 -9.68 -8.21 2.85
CA ILE A 123 -9.35 -7.30 1.76
C ILE A 123 -7.83 -7.27 1.56
N SER A 124 -7.40 -7.37 0.29
CA SER A 124 -6.00 -7.10 -0.04
C SER A 124 -5.75 -5.60 -0.18
N GLY A 125 -4.49 -5.17 0.02
CA GLY A 125 -4.17 -3.75 -0.06
C GLY A 125 -4.49 -3.13 -1.43
N ASN A 126 -4.28 -3.87 -2.53
CA ASN A 126 -4.65 -3.39 -3.87
C ASN A 126 -6.17 -3.20 -4.02
N VAL A 127 -6.97 -4.12 -3.47
CA VAL A 127 -8.45 -3.99 -3.46
C VAL A 127 -8.87 -2.85 -2.54
N ALA A 128 -8.26 -2.72 -1.37
CA ALA A 128 -8.51 -1.63 -0.44
C ALA A 128 -8.20 -0.27 -1.07
N THR A 129 -7.07 -0.14 -1.76
CA THR A 129 -6.71 1.04 -2.55
C THR A 129 -7.81 1.39 -3.55
N ALA A 130 -8.23 0.43 -4.38
CA ALA A 130 -9.30 0.65 -5.36
C ALA A 130 -10.60 1.14 -4.71
N TRP A 131 -10.97 0.59 -3.56
CA TRP A 131 -12.18 0.99 -2.82
C TRP A 131 -12.03 2.38 -2.19
N GLY A 132 -10.84 2.75 -1.70
CA GLY A 132 -10.54 4.09 -1.20
C GLY A 132 -10.70 5.16 -2.29
N LEU A 133 -10.21 4.87 -3.51
CA LEU A 133 -10.37 5.74 -4.68
C LEU A 133 -11.85 5.94 -5.05
N MET A 134 -12.64 4.86 -5.07
CA MET A 134 -14.09 4.94 -5.35
C MET A 134 -14.82 5.75 -4.29
N ALA A 135 -14.50 5.55 -3.01
CA ALA A 135 -15.06 6.32 -1.91
C ALA A 135 -14.73 7.82 -2.02
N ALA A 136 -13.51 8.16 -2.41
CA ALA A 136 -13.09 9.54 -2.66
C ALA A 136 -13.83 10.17 -3.87
N SER A 137 -14.05 9.39 -4.93
CA SER A 137 -14.86 9.81 -6.08
C SER A 137 -16.28 10.18 -5.65
N GLU A 138 -16.91 9.35 -4.84
CA GLU A 138 -18.26 9.60 -4.32
C GLU A 138 -18.29 10.84 -3.41
N ARG A 139 -17.33 10.96 -2.47
CA ARG A 139 -17.28 12.09 -1.52
C ARG A 139 -16.93 13.42 -2.15
N SER A 140 -16.18 13.42 -3.24
CA SER A 140 -15.84 14.64 -3.99
C SER A 140 -16.85 15.01 -5.08
N GLY A 141 -17.75 14.09 -5.43
CA GLY A 141 -18.64 14.23 -6.58
C GLY A 141 -17.91 14.25 -7.93
N ARG A 142 -16.63 13.87 -7.97
CA ARG A 142 -15.81 13.84 -9.20
C ARG A 142 -15.78 12.43 -9.78
N GLN A 143 -15.95 12.34 -11.11
CA GLN A 143 -15.82 11.07 -11.80
C GLN A 143 -14.41 10.53 -11.66
N LEU A 144 -14.26 9.26 -11.24
CA LEU A 144 -12.98 8.59 -11.15
C LEU A 144 -12.48 8.20 -12.55
N PHE A 145 -11.29 8.65 -12.89
CA PHE A 145 -10.54 8.22 -14.08
C PHE A 145 -9.24 7.55 -13.66
N ILE A 146 -8.97 6.37 -14.17
CA ILE A 146 -7.68 5.70 -14.01
C ILE A 146 -7.07 5.44 -15.39
N GLY A 147 -5.91 6.05 -15.67
CA GLY A 147 -5.06 5.77 -16.84
C GLY A 147 -3.81 5.04 -16.39
N SER A 148 -3.67 3.76 -16.76
CA SER A 148 -2.57 2.95 -16.25
C SER A 148 -2.09 1.91 -17.25
N TYR A 149 -0.83 1.51 -17.12
CA TYR A 149 -0.23 0.38 -17.80
C TYR A 149 -0.04 -0.77 -16.81
N PRO A 150 -0.39 -2.01 -17.18
CA PRO A 150 -0.28 -3.15 -16.28
C PRO A 150 1.16 -3.44 -15.87
N ILE A 151 1.41 -3.48 -14.57
CA ILE A 151 2.70 -3.84 -13.99
C ILE A 151 2.51 -4.54 -12.63
N THR A 152 3.26 -5.63 -12.40
CA THR A 152 3.27 -6.33 -11.10
C THR A 152 4.01 -5.47 -10.07
N PRO A 153 3.44 -5.24 -8.84
CA PRO A 153 2.21 -5.82 -8.31
C PRO A 153 0.97 -4.89 -8.40
N ALA A 154 1.01 -3.76 -9.11
CA ALA A 154 -0.01 -2.72 -9.12
C ALA A 154 -1.25 -3.05 -9.98
N THR A 155 -1.17 -4.01 -10.89
CA THR A 155 -2.23 -4.31 -11.88
C THR A 155 -3.58 -4.61 -11.24
N ASP A 156 -3.61 -5.24 -10.06
CA ASP A 156 -4.85 -5.65 -9.41
C ASP A 156 -5.74 -4.45 -9.02
N ILE A 157 -5.18 -3.26 -8.82
CA ILE A 157 -5.95 -2.02 -8.59
C ILE A 157 -6.78 -1.68 -9.82
N LEU A 158 -6.16 -1.69 -11.02
CA LEU A 158 -6.86 -1.45 -12.28
C LEU A 158 -7.94 -2.52 -12.52
N VAL A 159 -7.59 -3.80 -12.33
CA VAL A 159 -8.51 -4.94 -12.50
C VAL A 159 -9.71 -4.80 -11.55
N GLU A 160 -9.48 -4.45 -10.29
CA GLU A 160 -10.58 -4.25 -9.34
C GLU A 160 -11.52 -3.13 -9.78
N LEU A 161 -10.98 -1.96 -10.16
CA LEU A 161 -11.77 -0.81 -10.59
C LEU A 161 -12.61 -1.10 -11.84
N THR A 162 -12.16 -1.95 -12.76
CA THR A 162 -12.93 -2.30 -13.97
C THR A 162 -14.24 -3.06 -13.68
N LYS A 163 -14.39 -3.65 -12.47
CA LYS A 163 -15.60 -4.36 -12.06
C LYS A 163 -16.78 -3.43 -11.76
N TYR A 164 -16.52 -2.15 -11.48
CA TYR A 164 -17.50 -1.19 -10.95
C TYR A 164 -17.93 -0.13 -11.97
N LYS A 165 -18.27 -0.56 -13.19
CA LYS A 165 -18.73 0.35 -14.26
C LYS A 165 -19.96 1.17 -13.87
N ASN A 166 -20.84 0.61 -13.05
CA ASN A 166 -22.03 1.27 -12.50
C ASN A 166 -21.71 2.45 -11.56
N LEU A 167 -20.51 2.51 -10.99
CA LEU A 167 -20.05 3.61 -10.13
C LEU A 167 -19.33 4.73 -10.91
N LYS A 168 -19.55 4.81 -12.23
CA LYS A 168 -18.97 5.82 -13.13
C LYS A 168 -17.43 5.83 -13.14
N VAL A 169 -16.80 4.68 -12.90
CA VAL A 169 -15.34 4.55 -13.03
C VAL A 169 -14.99 4.46 -14.52
N LYS A 170 -14.11 5.34 -14.97
CA LYS A 170 -13.49 5.29 -16.30
C LYS A 170 -12.10 4.69 -16.18
N ALA A 171 -11.92 3.46 -16.62
CA ALA A 171 -10.63 2.78 -16.63
C ALA A 171 -10.09 2.74 -18.07
N TYR A 172 -8.87 3.24 -18.23
CA TYR A 172 -8.13 3.25 -19.48
C TYR A 172 -6.80 2.49 -19.30
N GLN A 173 -6.65 1.39 -20.01
CA GLN A 173 -5.38 0.68 -20.11
C GLN A 173 -4.58 1.27 -21.27
N ALA A 174 -3.49 1.91 -20.94
CA ALA A 174 -2.58 2.55 -21.91
C ALA A 174 -1.58 1.54 -22.48
N GLU A 175 -0.90 1.93 -23.57
CA GLU A 175 0.17 1.15 -24.20
C GLU A 175 1.48 1.17 -23.41
N ASP A 176 1.71 2.23 -22.60
CA ASP A 176 2.87 2.38 -21.71
C ASP A 176 2.54 3.29 -20.51
N GLU A 177 3.51 3.48 -19.63
CA GLU A 177 3.37 4.30 -18.42
C GLU A 177 3.24 5.79 -18.72
N ILE A 178 3.86 6.27 -19.79
CA ILE A 178 3.81 7.69 -20.21
C ILE A 178 2.40 8.01 -20.68
N ALA A 179 1.84 7.19 -21.57
CA ALA A 179 0.46 7.32 -22.02
C ALA A 179 -0.55 7.21 -20.88
N GLY A 180 -0.28 6.32 -19.88
CA GLY A 180 -1.09 6.17 -18.69
C GLY A 180 -1.19 7.44 -17.86
N ILE A 181 -0.08 8.07 -17.51
CA ILE A 181 -0.08 9.29 -16.71
C ILE A 181 -0.57 10.51 -17.50
N THR A 182 -0.19 10.66 -18.78
CA THR A 182 -0.59 11.82 -19.59
C THR A 182 -2.09 11.82 -19.87
N SER A 183 -2.71 10.65 -20.09
CA SER A 183 -4.17 10.53 -20.16
C SER A 183 -4.85 10.92 -18.85
N SER A 184 -4.26 10.56 -17.69
CA SER A 184 -4.76 10.96 -16.37
C SER A 184 -4.64 12.46 -16.13
N ILE A 185 -3.56 13.11 -16.59
CA ILE A 185 -3.42 14.59 -16.55
C ILE A 185 -4.52 15.25 -17.39
N GLY A 186 -4.78 14.76 -18.60
CA GLY A 186 -5.87 15.25 -19.45
C GLY A 186 -7.23 15.10 -18.81
N ALA A 187 -7.49 13.96 -18.18
CA ALA A 187 -8.74 13.73 -17.45
C ALA A 187 -8.86 14.62 -16.19
N SER A 188 -7.76 14.89 -15.50
CA SER A 188 -7.72 15.88 -14.41
C SER A 188 -8.05 17.26 -14.91
N PHE A 189 -7.46 17.70 -16.00
CA PHE A 189 -7.81 18.99 -16.62
C PHE A 189 -9.31 19.06 -16.94
N ALA A 190 -9.91 17.97 -17.38
CA ALA A 190 -11.35 17.84 -17.67
C ALA A 190 -12.25 17.73 -16.43
N GLY A 191 -11.72 17.82 -15.22
CA GLY A 191 -12.50 17.84 -13.97
C GLY A 191 -12.73 16.46 -13.32
N CYS A 192 -12.00 15.42 -13.73
CA CYS A 192 -12.06 14.11 -13.11
C CYS A 192 -11.13 14.03 -11.87
N LEU A 193 -11.51 13.20 -10.89
CA LEU A 193 -10.54 12.64 -9.96
C LEU A 193 -9.67 11.64 -10.72
N SER A 194 -8.44 12.00 -10.98
CA SER A 194 -7.56 11.25 -11.88
C SER A 194 -6.46 10.51 -11.12
N VAL A 195 -6.24 9.27 -11.52
CA VAL A 195 -5.31 8.34 -10.87
C VAL A 195 -4.50 7.60 -11.91
N THR A 196 -3.26 7.29 -11.58
CA THR A 196 -2.44 6.31 -12.31
C THR A 196 -1.76 5.37 -11.31
N THR A 197 -1.59 4.11 -11.68
CA THR A 197 -0.93 3.11 -10.84
C THR A 197 0.33 2.61 -11.52
N THR A 198 1.35 2.29 -10.72
CA THR A 198 2.64 1.81 -11.21
C THR A 198 3.45 1.09 -10.13
N SER A 199 4.69 0.79 -10.45
CA SER A 199 5.78 0.35 -9.58
C SER A 199 7.04 1.12 -9.98
N GLY A 200 8.12 1.04 -9.23
CA GLY A 200 9.33 1.83 -9.40
C GLY A 200 9.80 2.09 -10.84
N PRO A 201 9.93 1.06 -11.72
CA PRO A 201 10.33 1.28 -13.11
C PRO A 201 9.38 2.22 -13.88
N GLY A 202 8.08 2.05 -13.66
CA GLY A 202 7.10 2.91 -14.32
C GLY A 202 7.01 4.30 -13.69
N LEU A 203 7.32 4.47 -12.39
CA LEU A 203 7.47 5.79 -11.78
C LEU A 203 8.61 6.57 -12.44
N SER A 204 9.72 5.90 -12.79
CA SER A 204 10.82 6.50 -13.56
C SER A 204 10.36 7.04 -14.92
N LEU A 205 9.55 6.26 -15.66
CA LEU A 205 9.02 6.68 -16.96
C LEU A 205 7.99 7.81 -16.85
N LYS A 206 7.34 7.97 -15.70
CA LYS A 206 6.35 9.02 -15.44
C LYS A 206 6.95 10.36 -14.97
N SER A 207 8.27 10.44 -14.74
CA SER A 207 8.92 11.57 -14.06
C SER A 207 8.67 12.91 -14.74
N GLU A 208 8.76 13.01 -16.08
CA GLU A 208 8.50 14.26 -16.81
C GLU A 208 7.04 14.68 -16.70
N ALA A 209 6.11 13.73 -16.89
CA ALA A 209 4.68 14.02 -16.78
C ALA A 209 4.27 14.42 -15.35
N LEU A 210 4.93 13.91 -14.32
CA LEU A 210 4.78 14.40 -12.94
C LEU A 210 5.19 15.86 -12.82
N GLY A 211 6.31 16.26 -13.45
CA GLY A 211 6.73 17.66 -13.55
C GLY A 211 5.68 18.52 -14.24
N LEU A 212 5.08 18.04 -15.33
CA LEU A 212 3.97 18.71 -16.01
C LEU A 212 2.75 18.90 -15.08
N ALA A 213 2.39 17.87 -14.30
CA ALA A 213 1.27 17.97 -13.34
C ALA A 213 1.55 19.00 -12.24
N VAL A 214 2.79 19.10 -11.74
CA VAL A 214 3.23 20.15 -10.80
C VAL A 214 3.14 21.54 -11.45
N MET A 215 3.63 21.70 -12.68
CA MET A 215 3.60 22.98 -13.41
C MET A 215 2.19 23.45 -13.75
N THR A 216 1.29 22.54 -14.06
CA THR A 216 -0.10 22.86 -14.36
C THR A 216 -0.98 22.95 -13.11
N GLU A 217 -0.44 22.55 -11.95
CA GLU A 217 -1.15 22.50 -10.66
C GLU A 217 -2.49 21.78 -10.78
N LEU A 218 -2.45 20.58 -11.34
CA LEU A 218 -3.60 19.70 -11.48
C LEU A 218 -3.59 18.61 -10.41
N PRO A 219 -4.75 18.28 -9.82
CA PRO A 219 -4.87 17.18 -8.89
C PRO A 219 -4.64 15.85 -9.62
N LEU A 220 -3.71 15.05 -9.13
CA LEU A 220 -3.38 13.73 -9.68
C LEU A 220 -2.90 12.82 -8.55
N VAL A 221 -3.38 11.58 -8.50
CA VAL A 221 -2.88 10.59 -7.56
C VAL A 221 -2.09 9.54 -8.31
N ILE A 222 -0.84 9.35 -7.89
CA ILE A 222 0.03 8.30 -8.40
C ILE A 222 0.20 7.27 -7.31
N ILE A 223 -0.20 6.03 -7.57
CA ILE A 223 -0.02 4.92 -6.63
C ILE A 223 1.16 4.11 -7.10
N ASP A 224 2.22 4.12 -6.30
CA ASP A 224 3.41 3.33 -6.52
C ASP A 224 3.42 2.13 -5.57
N VAL A 225 3.18 0.94 -6.14
CA VAL A 225 3.29 -0.32 -5.41
C VAL A 225 4.72 -0.82 -5.56
N GLN A 226 5.56 -0.47 -4.59
CA GLN A 226 6.99 -0.69 -4.61
C GLN A 226 7.35 -2.18 -4.66
N ARG A 227 8.44 -2.48 -5.36
CA ARG A 227 9.02 -3.82 -5.46
C ARG A 227 10.54 -3.74 -5.48
N GLY A 228 11.23 -4.88 -5.30
CA GLY A 228 12.68 -4.92 -5.36
C GLY A 228 13.21 -4.43 -6.71
N GLY A 229 14.02 -3.37 -6.67
CA GLY A 229 14.71 -2.76 -7.82
C GLY A 229 16.18 -3.19 -7.90
N PRO A 230 17.01 -2.52 -8.75
CA PRO A 230 16.64 -1.55 -9.80
C PRO A 230 16.08 -2.20 -11.08
N SER A 231 15.59 -1.38 -12.03
CA SER A 231 14.96 -1.80 -13.29
C SER A 231 13.79 -2.76 -13.03
N THR A 232 13.64 -3.85 -13.79
CA THR A 232 12.62 -4.88 -13.54
C THR A 232 12.81 -5.60 -12.22
N GLY A 233 14.03 -5.69 -11.72
CA GLY A 233 14.41 -6.18 -10.40
C GLY A 233 13.76 -7.50 -9.99
N LEU A 234 13.07 -7.49 -8.88
CA LEU A 234 12.35 -8.64 -8.31
C LEU A 234 10.83 -8.34 -8.28
N PRO A 235 10.09 -8.59 -9.37
CA PRO A 235 8.71 -8.12 -9.53
C PRO A 235 7.71 -8.58 -8.46
N THR A 236 7.97 -9.73 -7.82
CA THR A 236 7.09 -10.33 -6.81
C THR A 236 7.65 -10.20 -5.38
N LYS A 237 8.69 -9.40 -5.21
CA LYS A 237 9.35 -9.20 -3.92
C LYS A 237 9.15 -7.78 -3.42
N THR A 238 8.88 -7.65 -2.11
CA THR A 238 8.60 -6.37 -1.48
C THR A 238 9.89 -5.67 -1.08
N GLU A 239 9.97 -4.37 -1.37
CA GLU A 239 10.99 -3.45 -0.87
C GLU A 239 10.38 -2.04 -0.76
N GLN A 240 11.10 -1.12 -0.11
CA GLN A 240 10.76 0.31 -0.01
C GLN A 240 11.78 1.11 -0.83
N SER A 241 11.95 0.76 -2.11
CA SER A 241 13.09 1.19 -2.93
C SER A 241 12.93 2.56 -3.59
N ASP A 242 11.68 3.10 -3.62
CA ASP A 242 11.34 4.19 -4.53
C ASP A 242 11.14 5.55 -3.83
N LEU A 243 11.42 5.65 -2.52
CA LEU A 243 11.17 6.86 -1.71
C LEU A 243 11.91 8.09 -2.25
N MET A 244 13.22 8.00 -2.49
CA MET A 244 13.99 9.13 -3.00
C MET A 244 13.58 9.52 -4.41
N GLN A 245 13.17 8.56 -5.24
CA GLN A 245 12.60 8.83 -6.54
C GLN A 245 11.26 9.55 -6.42
N ALA A 246 10.38 9.13 -5.50
CA ALA A 246 9.12 9.81 -5.22
C ALA A 246 9.34 11.25 -4.75
N LEU A 247 10.34 11.50 -3.90
CA LEU A 247 10.65 12.82 -3.38
C LEU A 247 11.33 13.73 -4.42
N TYR A 248 12.34 13.23 -5.14
CA TYR A 248 13.26 14.06 -5.93
C TYR A 248 13.50 13.59 -7.38
N GLY A 249 12.86 12.47 -7.82
CA GLY A 249 13.13 11.87 -9.12
C GLY A 249 12.52 12.60 -10.32
N ARG A 250 12.61 13.92 -10.35
CA ARG A 250 12.13 14.78 -11.46
C ARG A 250 13.16 15.83 -11.81
N ASN A 251 13.05 16.42 -13.01
CA ASN A 251 13.86 17.59 -13.35
C ASN A 251 13.30 18.87 -12.70
N GLY A 252 14.17 19.76 -12.31
CA GLY A 252 13.83 21.02 -11.63
C GLY A 252 13.29 20.84 -10.22
N ASP A 253 12.95 21.96 -9.57
CA ASP A 253 12.31 21.97 -8.25
C ASP A 253 10.81 21.71 -8.40
N ALA A 254 10.41 20.46 -8.29
CA ALA A 254 9.05 19.99 -8.51
C ALA A 254 8.49 19.34 -7.23
N PRO A 255 8.10 20.14 -6.22
CA PRO A 255 7.59 19.65 -4.95
C PRO A 255 6.23 18.97 -5.11
N LEU A 256 6.01 17.89 -4.37
CA LEU A 256 4.72 17.21 -4.32
C LEU A 256 4.52 16.48 -2.99
N ILE A 257 3.28 16.06 -2.74
CA ILE A 257 2.91 15.35 -1.53
C ILE A 257 3.29 13.86 -1.68
N VAL A 258 3.90 13.28 -0.64
CA VAL A 258 4.21 11.85 -0.58
C VAL A 258 3.64 11.24 0.70
N LEU A 259 2.80 10.24 0.53
CA LEU A 259 2.22 9.42 1.59
C LEU A 259 2.71 7.97 1.49
N ALA A 260 2.70 7.25 2.62
CA ALA A 260 3.00 5.83 2.66
C ALA A 260 1.94 5.08 3.48
N ALA A 261 1.32 4.06 2.89
CA ALA A 261 0.37 3.21 3.59
C ALA A 261 1.10 2.24 4.55
N LYS A 262 0.51 1.96 5.71
CA LYS A 262 1.12 1.15 6.77
C LYS A 262 0.62 -0.29 6.88
N SER A 263 -0.54 -0.59 6.28
CA SER A 263 -1.14 -1.94 6.28
C SER A 263 -2.06 -2.12 5.07
N SER A 264 -2.50 -3.35 4.82
CA SER A 264 -3.43 -3.62 3.71
C SER A 264 -4.77 -2.89 3.89
N VAL A 265 -5.28 -2.81 5.11
CA VAL A 265 -6.49 -2.02 5.42
C VAL A 265 -6.23 -0.52 5.29
N ASP A 266 -5.06 -0.05 5.75
CA ASP A 266 -4.69 1.36 5.65
C ASP A 266 -4.54 1.84 4.20
N CYS A 267 -4.31 0.95 3.24
CA CYS A 267 -4.33 1.29 1.81
C CYS A 267 -5.65 1.93 1.38
N PHE A 268 -6.79 1.57 2.00
CA PHE A 268 -8.08 2.23 1.77
C PHE A 268 -8.06 3.69 2.23
N TYR A 269 -7.64 3.91 3.47
CA TYR A 269 -7.64 5.25 4.07
C TYR A 269 -6.56 6.15 3.46
N SER A 270 -5.39 5.60 3.16
CA SER A 270 -4.30 6.33 2.51
C SER A 270 -4.64 6.72 1.07
N ALA A 271 -5.33 5.86 0.31
CA ALA A 271 -5.80 6.20 -1.03
C ALA A 271 -6.90 7.28 -1.00
N TYR A 272 -7.81 7.19 -0.03
CA TYR A 272 -8.82 8.21 0.19
C TYR A 272 -8.18 9.56 0.53
N GLU A 273 -7.24 9.58 1.47
CA GLU A 273 -6.52 10.77 1.91
C GLU A 273 -5.68 11.37 0.78
N ALA A 274 -4.98 10.56 -0.01
CA ALA A 274 -4.24 11.01 -1.18
C ALA A 274 -5.14 11.77 -2.17
N CYS A 275 -6.34 11.24 -2.43
CA CYS A 275 -7.33 11.91 -3.27
C CYS A 275 -7.82 13.23 -2.67
N LYS A 276 -8.07 13.24 -1.35
CA LYS A 276 -8.50 14.46 -0.64
C LYS A 276 -7.44 15.54 -0.73
N LEU A 277 -6.19 15.21 -0.43
CA LEU A 277 -5.08 16.16 -0.48
C LEU A 277 -4.83 16.66 -1.91
N ALA A 278 -4.85 15.76 -2.91
CA ALA A 278 -4.68 16.17 -4.30
C ALA A 278 -5.75 17.17 -4.75
N LEU A 279 -7.02 16.88 -4.50
CA LEU A 279 -8.15 17.70 -4.91
C LEU A 279 -8.23 19.03 -4.15
N GLU A 280 -7.97 19.03 -2.85
CA GLU A 280 -8.10 20.23 -2.00
C GLU A 280 -6.88 21.15 -2.08
N HIS A 281 -5.71 20.65 -2.51
CA HIS A 281 -4.50 21.46 -2.66
C HIS A 281 -4.09 21.68 -4.12
N MET A 282 -4.84 21.14 -5.09
CA MET A 282 -4.54 21.27 -6.52
C MET A 282 -3.08 20.95 -6.84
N THR A 283 -2.64 19.77 -6.47
CA THR A 283 -1.25 19.30 -6.64
C THR A 283 -1.20 17.78 -6.77
N PRO A 284 -0.20 17.20 -7.44
CA PRO A 284 -0.02 15.75 -7.45
C PRO A 284 0.32 15.19 -6.07
N VAL A 285 -0.13 13.95 -5.82
CA VAL A 285 0.19 13.17 -4.62
C VAL A 285 0.71 11.80 -5.05
N ILE A 286 1.85 11.38 -4.51
CA ILE A 286 2.31 9.99 -4.63
C ILE A 286 1.93 9.23 -3.36
N LEU A 287 1.22 8.13 -3.53
CA LEU A 287 0.97 7.15 -2.49
C LEU A 287 1.91 5.95 -2.68
N LEU A 288 2.81 5.76 -1.74
CA LEU A 288 3.70 4.61 -1.67
C LEU A 288 3.01 3.47 -0.92
N THR A 289 2.89 2.34 -1.58
CA THR A 289 2.59 1.05 -0.98
C THR A 289 3.73 0.09 -1.33
N ASP A 290 3.60 -1.20 -1.09
CA ASP A 290 4.58 -2.19 -1.51
C ASP A 290 3.92 -3.54 -1.83
N GLY A 291 4.69 -4.47 -2.37
CA GLY A 291 4.18 -5.78 -2.78
C GLY A 291 3.60 -6.61 -1.63
N ALA A 292 4.09 -6.47 -0.40
CA ALA A 292 3.56 -7.16 0.76
C ALA A 292 2.21 -6.58 1.18
N LEU A 293 2.10 -5.26 1.25
CA LEU A 293 0.84 -4.58 1.56
C LEU A 293 -0.20 -4.81 0.47
N GLY A 294 0.19 -4.65 -0.80
CA GLY A 294 -0.72 -4.76 -1.94
C GLY A 294 -1.38 -6.14 -2.06
N ASN A 295 -0.61 -7.20 -1.82
CA ASN A 295 -1.07 -8.59 -1.94
C ASN A 295 -1.46 -9.23 -0.59
N GLY A 296 -0.99 -8.68 0.53
CA GLY A 296 -1.38 -9.09 1.87
C GLY A 296 -2.86 -8.82 2.13
N THR A 297 -3.47 -9.62 3.01
CA THR A 297 -4.88 -9.46 3.36
C THR A 297 -5.06 -9.20 4.85
N GLU A 298 -6.04 -8.37 5.17
CA GLU A 298 -6.46 -8.06 6.53
C GLU A 298 -7.98 -8.06 6.64
N ILE A 299 -8.49 -8.22 7.87
CA ILE A 299 -9.93 -8.11 8.16
C ILE A 299 -10.30 -6.63 8.13
N PHE A 300 -11.07 -6.23 7.13
CA PHE A 300 -11.54 -4.87 6.91
C PHE A 300 -12.98 -4.68 7.36
N ARG A 301 -13.19 -3.79 8.34
CA ARG A 301 -14.54 -3.30 8.66
C ARG A 301 -14.92 -2.24 7.64
N ILE A 302 -15.89 -2.54 6.79
CA ILE A 302 -16.32 -1.65 5.71
C ILE A 302 -16.94 -0.38 6.32
N PRO A 303 -16.36 0.81 6.11
CA PRO A 303 -16.94 2.05 6.62
C PRO A 303 -18.18 2.45 5.81
N LYS A 304 -19.04 3.25 6.41
CA LYS A 304 -20.05 3.97 5.62
C LYS A 304 -19.35 5.14 4.93
N VAL A 305 -19.54 5.29 3.63
CA VAL A 305 -18.90 6.37 2.86
C VAL A 305 -19.27 7.75 3.40
N ALA A 306 -20.50 7.90 3.92
CA ALA A 306 -20.96 9.14 4.53
C ALA A 306 -20.17 9.57 5.79
N ASP A 307 -19.57 8.59 6.50
CA ASP A 307 -18.79 8.86 7.73
C ASP A 307 -17.36 9.31 7.40
N LEU A 308 -16.92 9.18 6.13
CA LEU A 308 -15.60 9.67 5.70
C LEU A 308 -15.59 11.20 5.58
N PRO A 309 -14.46 11.87 5.86
CA PRO A 309 -14.34 13.32 5.72
C PRO A 309 -14.79 13.81 4.34
N ALA A 310 -15.46 14.95 4.27
CA ALA A 310 -15.83 15.54 2.97
C ALA A 310 -14.58 15.92 2.16
N ILE A 311 -14.69 15.87 0.84
CA ILE A 311 -13.65 16.35 -0.09
C ILE A 311 -14.27 17.49 -0.90
N VAL A 312 -13.68 18.68 -0.76
CA VAL A 312 -14.22 19.91 -1.39
C VAL A 312 -13.18 20.52 -2.33
N PRO A 313 -13.20 20.15 -3.63
CA PRO A 313 -12.33 20.76 -4.61
C PRO A 313 -12.67 22.24 -4.82
N PRO A 314 -11.70 23.11 -5.09
CA PRO A 314 -11.91 24.56 -5.32
C PRO A 314 -12.41 24.83 -6.75
N ILE A 315 -13.63 24.41 -7.08
CA ILE A 315 -14.20 24.58 -8.41
C ILE A 315 -14.48 26.06 -8.68
N ALA A 316 -13.93 26.61 -9.77
CA ALA A 316 -14.18 27.98 -10.19
C ALA A 316 -15.63 28.18 -10.61
N LYS A 317 -16.20 29.33 -10.30
CA LYS A 317 -17.59 29.68 -10.61
C LYS A 317 -17.70 30.21 -12.05
N ALA A 318 -18.75 29.84 -12.77
CA ALA A 318 -19.04 30.36 -14.10
C ALA A 318 -19.20 31.91 -14.06
N ASN A 319 -18.70 32.58 -15.09
CA ASN A 319 -18.80 34.03 -15.27
C ASN A 319 -18.21 34.85 -14.10
N ASP A 320 -17.20 34.31 -13.36
CA ASP A 320 -16.44 35.09 -12.37
C ASP A 320 -15.64 36.15 -13.09
N PRO A 321 -15.95 37.47 -12.95
CA PRO A 321 -15.24 38.55 -13.66
C PRO A 321 -13.80 38.72 -13.21
N ASP A 322 -13.48 38.22 -11.99
CA ASP A 322 -12.15 38.34 -11.40
C ASP A 322 -11.34 37.02 -11.53
N TYR A 323 -11.85 36.04 -12.30
CA TYR A 323 -11.15 34.79 -12.50
C TYR A 323 -9.80 34.99 -13.18
N LEU A 324 -8.77 34.46 -12.52
CA LEU A 324 -7.42 34.32 -13.08
C LEU A 324 -6.95 32.88 -12.92
N PRO A 325 -6.37 32.24 -13.95
CA PRO A 325 -6.03 30.81 -13.94
C PRO A 325 -5.09 30.38 -12.81
N TYR A 326 -4.27 31.28 -12.31
CA TYR A 326 -3.32 31.06 -11.22
C TYR A 326 -3.55 31.98 -10.01
N ARG A 327 -4.74 32.60 -9.90
CA ARG A 327 -5.15 33.27 -8.66
C ARG A 327 -5.19 32.20 -7.54
N ARG A 328 -4.48 32.49 -6.46
CA ARG A 328 -4.33 31.58 -5.32
C ARG A 328 -5.12 32.10 -4.13
N ASP A 329 -5.70 31.17 -3.34
CA ASP A 329 -6.16 31.53 -2.01
C ASP A 329 -4.97 31.74 -1.04
N GLU A 330 -5.17 32.57 -0.03
CA GLU A 330 -4.12 32.95 0.92
C GLU A 330 -3.78 31.81 1.91
N GLU A 331 -4.69 30.87 2.12
CA GLU A 331 -4.55 29.82 3.12
C GLU A 331 -3.76 28.63 2.59
N LYS A 332 -4.20 28.01 1.49
CA LYS A 332 -3.62 26.80 0.91
C LYS A 332 -2.70 27.09 -0.27
N LEU A 333 -2.64 28.31 -0.76
CA LEU A 333 -1.95 28.72 -2.00
C LEU A 333 -2.36 27.90 -3.23
N ARG A 334 -3.56 27.35 -3.23
CA ARG A 334 -4.13 26.61 -4.36
C ARG A 334 -4.82 27.57 -5.32
N ARG A 335 -4.77 27.24 -6.60
CA ARG A 335 -5.58 27.91 -7.61
C ARG A 335 -6.99 27.33 -7.67
N GLU A 336 -7.93 28.09 -8.20
CA GLU A 336 -9.26 27.56 -8.53
C GLU A 336 -9.20 26.60 -9.72
N TRP A 337 -10.03 25.58 -9.68
CA TRP A 337 -10.11 24.57 -10.75
C TRP A 337 -11.21 24.94 -11.74
N ALA A 338 -10.84 25.62 -12.83
CA ALA A 338 -11.74 25.88 -13.95
C ALA A 338 -11.80 24.64 -14.85
N ILE A 339 -12.99 24.11 -15.02
CA ILE A 339 -13.24 22.94 -15.85
C ILE A 339 -13.57 23.41 -17.27
N PRO A 340 -12.97 22.81 -18.33
CA PRO A 340 -13.27 23.15 -19.70
C PRO A 340 -14.78 23.12 -20.00
N GLY A 341 -15.27 24.16 -20.69
CA GLY A 341 -16.69 24.33 -20.96
C GLY A 341 -17.45 25.18 -19.92
N THR A 342 -16.82 25.56 -18.80
CA THR A 342 -17.40 26.54 -17.88
C THR A 342 -17.43 27.91 -18.50
N GLU A 343 -18.61 28.53 -18.54
CA GLU A 343 -18.82 29.84 -19.18
C GLU A 343 -17.99 30.94 -18.53
N GLY A 344 -17.35 31.79 -19.34
CA GLY A 344 -16.51 32.90 -18.88
C GLY A 344 -15.09 32.52 -18.43
N LEU A 345 -14.76 31.19 -18.27
CA LEU A 345 -13.49 30.74 -17.71
C LEU A 345 -12.49 30.22 -18.77
N ARG A 346 -12.56 30.74 -19.98
CA ARG A 346 -11.61 30.34 -21.05
C ARG A 346 -10.18 30.70 -20.65
N HIS A 347 -9.30 29.71 -20.61
CA HIS A 347 -7.91 29.88 -20.21
C HIS A 347 -7.00 28.85 -20.88
N ARG A 348 -5.70 29.05 -20.74
CA ARG A 348 -4.64 28.12 -21.19
C ARG A 348 -3.79 27.69 -20.02
N ILE A 349 -3.47 26.41 -19.97
CA ILE A 349 -2.43 25.86 -19.09
C ILE A 349 -1.44 25.04 -19.93
N GLY A 350 -0.26 24.80 -19.41
CA GLY A 350 0.78 24.02 -20.10
C GLY A 350 2.07 23.94 -19.27
N GLY A 351 3.10 23.27 -19.81
CA GLY A 351 4.37 23.04 -19.12
C GLY A 351 5.31 24.25 -19.07
N LEU A 352 5.08 25.30 -19.87
CA LEU A 352 5.90 26.51 -19.80
C LEU A 352 5.61 27.29 -18.52
N GLU A 353 6.61 28.04 -18.00
CA GLU A 353 6.41 28.94 -16.87
C GLU A 353 5.38 30.01 -17.13
N LYS A 354 4.62 30.39 -16.12
CA LYS A 354 3.49 31.32 -16.22
C LYS A 354 3.63 32.49 -15.28
N GLU A 355 3.12 33.62 -15.69
CA GLU A 355 2.97 34.78 -14.83
C GLU A 355 2.03 34.46 -13.67
N ASN A 356 2.47 34.81 -12.47
CA ASN A 356 1.67 34.63 -11.27
C ASN A 356 0.30 35.32 -11.40
N GLY A 357 -0.75 34.62 -11.03
CA GLY A 357 -2.13 35.06 -11.16
C GLY A 357 -2.69 34.92 -12.59
N LYS A 358 -2.12 35.60 -13.58
CA LYS A 358 -2.68 35.69 -14.96
C LYS A 358 -2.53 34.41 -15.77
N GLY A 359 -1.45 33.62 -15.55
CA GLY A 359 -1.23 32.37 -16.27
C GLY A 359 -0.73 32.56 -17.72
N SER A 360 -0.33 33.74 -18.12
CA SER A 360 0.35 33.99 -19.39
C SER A 360 1.76 33.44 -19.36
N VAL A 361 2.30 32.97 -20.49
CA VAL A 361 3.69 32.50 -20.55
C VAL A 361 4.62 33.64 -20.14
N SER A 362 5.54 33.36 -19.24
CA SER A 362 6.49 34.32 -18.70
C SER A 362 7.92 33.77 -18.77
N HIS A 363 8.84 34.61 -19.21
CA HIS A 363 10.28 34.36 -19.19
C HIS A 363 11.00 35.28 -18.19
N ASP A 364 10.23 35.98 -17.34
CA ASP A 364 10.80 36.81 -16.29
C ASP A 364 11.45 35.96 -15.21
N PRO A 365 12.76 36.14 -14.91
CA PRO A 365 13.46 35.29 -13.92
C PRO A 365 12.92 35.47 -12.50
N ARG A 366 12.44 36.66 -12.11
CA ARG A 366 11.88 36.90 -10.78
C ARG A 366 10.52 36.21 -10.63
N ASN A 367 9.72 36.20 -11.69
CA ASN A 367 8.46 35.49 -11.72
C ASN A 367 8.70 33.97 -11.62
N HIS A 368 9.74 33.44 -12.28
CA HIS A 368 10.09 32.03 -12.19
C HIS A 368 10.47 31.63 -10.76
N GLU A 369 11.32 32.42 -10.10
CA GLU A 369 11.68 32.23 -8.69
C GLU A 369 10.43 32.25 -7.79
N LEU A 370 9.57 33.27 -7.94
CA LEU A 370 8.32 33.37 -7.17
C LEU A 370 7.41 32.16 -7.37
N MET A 371 7.20 31.73 -8.61
CA MET A 371 6.32 30.59 -8.90
C MET A 371 6.88 29.27 -8.34
N THR A 372 8.19 29.11 -8.32
CA THR A 372 8.87 27.94 -7.68
C THR A 372 8.65 27.96 -6.17
N GLN A 373 8.87 29.10 -5.52
CA GLN A 373 8.63 29.28 -4.09
C GLN A 373 7.16 29.04 -3.71
N LEU A 374 6.21 29.55 -4.51
CA LEU A 374 4.77 29.35 -4.26
C LEU A 374 4.35 27.88 -4.38
N ARG A 375 4.91 27.13 -5.32
CA ARG A 375 4.68 25.70 -5.45
C ARG A 375 5.23 24.91 -4.27
N GLU A 376 6.43 25.27 -3.78
CA GLU A 376 7.03 24.65 -2.60
C GLU A 376 6.25 24.97 -1.33
N GLU A 377 5.95 26.25 -1.12
CA GLU A 377 5.19 26.68 0.06
C GLU A 377 3.78 26.08 0.09
N LYS A 378 3.11 25.92 -1.04
CA LYS A 378 1.82 25.22 -1.13
C LYS A 378 1.91 23.78 -0.59
N VAL A 379 2.95 23.04 -0.96
CA VAL A 379 3.17 21.67 -0.46
C VAL A 379 3.53 21.71 1.02
N ASN A 380 4.39 22.60 1.48
CA ASN A 380 4.77 22.72 2.89
C ASN A 380 3.55 23.04 3.77
N ARG A 381 2.62 23.87 3.31
CA ARG A 381 1.38 24.21 4.05
C ARG A 381 0.43 23.01 4.25
N VAL A 382 0.59 21.94 3.49
CA VAL A 382 -0.18 20.71 3.72
C VAL A 382 0.06 20.16 5.14
N ALA A 383 1.22 20.43 5.75
CA ALA A 383 1.49 20.11 7.16
C ALA A 383 0.45 20.69 8.14
N ASN A 384 -0.28 21.75 7.75
CA ASN A 384 -1.36 22.33 8.56
C ASN A 384 -2.66 21.52 8.53
N TYR A 385 -2.80 20.57 7.61
CA TYR A 385 -4.02 19.82 7.31
C TYR A 385 -3.86 18.31 7.48
N ILE A 386 -2.70 17.87 7.95
CA ILE A 386 -2.41 16.48 8.32
C ILE A 386 -2.23 16.38 9.84
N PRO A 387 -2.47 15.21 10.43
CA PRO A 387 -2.31 15.02 11.86
C PRO A 387 -0.85 15.13 12.29
N ASP A 388 -0.64 15.43 13.55
CA ASP A 388 0.67 15.32 14.20
C ASP A 388 1.16 13.86 14.20
N GLN A 389 2.48 13.68 14.25
CA GLN A 389 3.10 12.37 14.34
C GLN A 389 2.85 11.75 15.71
N GLU A 390 2.24 10.57 15.72
CA GLU A 390 1.99 9.82 16.95
C GLU A 390 3.24 9.04 17.39
N ILE A 391 3.40 8.89 18.73
CA ILE A 391 4.39 8.03 19.36
C ILE A 391 3.67 6.93 20.14
N ILE A 392 4.10 5.71 19.96
CA ILE A 392 3.68 4.55 20.76
C ILE A 392 4.77 4.27 21.79
N GLY A 393 4.42 4.28 23.08
CA GLY A 393 5.36 4.20 24.19
C GLY A 393 5.64 5.54 24.86
N ASP A 394 6.69 5.63 25.67
CA ASP A 394 7.05 6.87 26.36
C ASP A 394 7.73 7.85 25.38
N PRO A 395 7.24 9.08 25.24
CA PRO A 395 7.86 10.09 24.38
C PRO A 395 9.29 10.49 24.79
N ASN A 396 9.73 10.07 25.97
CA ASN A 396 11.10 10.28 26.46
C ASN A 396 11.89 8.95 26.60
N ALA A 397 11.47 7.89 25.93
CA ALA A 397 12.16 6.59 25.95
C ALA A 397 13.61 6.72 25.47
N ASP A 398 14.49 5.86 25.98
CA ASP A 398 15.91 5.86 25.58
C ASP A 398 16.12 5.59 24.09
N LEU A 399 15.28 4.74 23.49
CA LEU A 399 15.34 4.38 22.08
C LEU A 399 14.05 4.73 21.36
N LEU A 400 14.13 5.60 20.34
CA LEU A 400 13.06 5.79 19.36
C LEU A 400 13.29 4.90 18.14
N VAL A 401 12.34 4.04 17.86
CA VAL A 401 12.29 3.28 16.60
C VAL A 401 11.44 4.04 15.60
N VAL A 402 12.04 4.44 14.50
CA VAL A 402 11.38 5.13 13.39
C VAL A 402 11.15 4.14 12.25
N SER A 403 9.94 4.12 11.71
CA SER A 403 9.60 3.30 10.55
C SER A 403 8.61 4.02 9.63
N TRP A 404 8.38 3.48 8.43
CA TRP A 404 7.39 3.99 7.47
C TRP A 404 6.89 2.86 6.57
N GLY A 405 5.75 3.05 5.90
CA GLY A 405 5.25 2.09 4.92
C GLY A 405 5.00 0.69 5.50
N GLY A 406 5.29 -0.37 4.74
CA GLY A 406 5.02 -1.76 5.09
C GLY A 406 5.81 -2.34 6.27
N THR A 407 6.71 -1.57 6.88
CA THR A 407 7.45 -2.02 8.08
C THR A 407 6.67 -1.84 9.38
N TYR A 408 5.48 -1.20 9.35
CA TYR A 408 4.67 -0.89 10.53
C TYR A 408 4.40 -2.10 11.42
N GLY A 409 3.77 -3.13 10.88
CA GLY A 409 3.25 -4.25 11.68
C GLY A 409 4.32 -5.02 12.43
N VAL A 410 5.43 -5.31 11.75
CA VAL A 410 6.54 -6.07 12.38
C VAL A 410 7.29 -5.25 13.41
N VAL A 411 7.51 -3.94 13.16
CA VAL A 411 8.16 -3.04 14.11
C VAL A 411 7.28 -2.85 15.34
N LEU A 412 5.98 -2.57 15.14
CA LEU A 412 5.02 -2.43 16.24
C LEU A 412 4.99 -3.65 17.14
N SER A 413 4.88 -4.85 16.55
CA SER A 413 4.83 -6.12 17.30
C SER A 413 6.05 -6.31 18.22
N VAL A 414 7.24 -5.91 17.76
CA VAL A 414 8.47 -5.99 18.57
C VAL A 414 8.48 -4.92 19.66
N VAL A 415 8.11 -3.69 19.34
CA VAL A 415 8.07 -2.60 20.32
C VAL A 415 7.05 -2.89 21.40
N GLU A 416 5.83 -3.37 21.07
CA GLU A 416 4.81 -3.74 22.06
C GLU A 416 5.31 -4.84 23.00
N LYS A 417 6.02 -5.86 22.48
CA LYS A 417 6.64 -6.90 23.32
C LYS A 417 7.67 -6.30 24.27
N MET A 418 8.56 -5.44 23.76
CA MET A 418 9.62 -4.82 24.58
C MET A 418 9.04 -3.86 25.63
N LEU A 419 7.95 -3.14 25.32
CA LEU A 419 7.21 -2.33 26.30
C LEU A 419 6.60 -3.21 27.41
N ALA A 420 6.01 -4.36 27.06
CA ALA A 420 5.50 -5.32 28.03
C ALA A 420 6.61 -5.90 28.93
N GLU A 421 7.84 -5.97 28.46
CA GLU A 421 9.04 -6.34 29.22
C GLU A 421 9.62 -5.17 30.04
N GLY A 422 9.02 -3.99 30.02
CA GLY A 422 9.46 -2.80 30.77
C GLY A 422 10.69 -2.09 30.19
N LYS A 423 10.99 -2.29 28.89
CA LYS A 423 12.12 -1.62 28.23
C LYS A 423 11.79 -0.20 27.80
N SER A 424 12.78 0.69 27.84
CA SER A 424 12.66 2.10 27.48
C SER A 424 12.74 2.28 25.95
N VAL A 425 11.67 1.96 25.26
CA VAL A 425 11.54 2.03 23.79
C VAL A 425 10.25 2.73 23.37
N ALA A 426 10.31 3.49 22.28
CA ALA A 426 9.15 4.11 21.65
C ALA A 426 9.17 3.87 20.15
N HIS A 427 8.01 4.03 19.49
CA HIS A 427 7.85 3.85 18.05
C HIS A 427 7.14 5.04 17.43
N ALA A 428 7.74 5.65 16.41
CA ALA A 428 7.13 6.63 15.54
C ALA A 428 7.06 6.08 14.11
N HIS A 429 5.84 5.88 13.62
CA HIS A 429 5.62 5.38 12.25
C HIS A 429 5.10 6.48 11.34
N PHE A 430 5.88 6.86 10.33
CA PHE A 430 5.55 7.95 9.43
C PHE A 430 4.69 7.48 8.26
N ARG A 431 3.48 8.03 8.16
CA ARG A 431 2.59 7.90 6.98
C ARG A 431 2.71 9.10 6.05
N HIS A 432 2.91 10.28 6.60
CA HIS A 432 3.14 11.53 5.89
C HIS A 432 4.63 11.76 5.76
N ILE A 433 5.13 11.64 4.52
CA ILE A 433 6.56 11.74 4.24
C ILE A 433 6.92 13.13 3.72
N SER A 434 6.11 13.69 2.83
CA SER A 434 6.30 15.05 2.32
C SER A 434 4.94 15.74 2.19
N PRO A 435 4.71 16.84 2.94
CA PRO A 435 5.55 17.30 4.04
C PRO A 435 5.51 16.37 5.24
N LEU A 436 6.52 16.44 6.09
CA LEU A 436 6.52 15.80 7.41
C LEU A 436 5.49 16.50 8.33
N PRO A 437 4.92 15.78 9.32
CA PRO A 437 4.10 16.39 10.37
C PRO A 437 4.83 17.49 11.14
N LYS A 438 4.12 18.52 11.60
CA LYS A 438 4.71 19.70 12.24
C LYS A 438 5.53 19.39 13.49
N ASN A 439 5.09 18.43 14.28
CA ASN A 439 5.73 18.04 15.52
C ASN A 439 6.91 17.06 15.32
N THR A 440 7.37 16.85 14.07
CA THR A 440 8.46 15.88 13.80
C THR A 440 9.72 16.18 14.59
N GLU A 441 10.12 17.45 14.71
CA GLU A 441 11.29 17.83 15.50
C GLU A 441 11.12 17.48 16.99
N GLU A 442 9.93 17.71 17.54
CA GLU A 442 9.60 17.36 18.93
C GLU A 442 9.67 15.84 19.15
N VAL A 443 9.09 15.07 18.22
CA VAL A 443 9.16 13.60 18.25
C VAL A 443 10.58 13.08 18.23
N LEU A 444 11.48 13.69 17.45
CA LEU A 444 12.87 13.26 17.35
C LEU A 444 13.73 13.68 18.57
N SER A 445 13.38 14.79 19.21
CA SER A 445 14.23 15.42 20.25
C SER A 445 14.18 14.72 21.62
N GLY A 446 13.15 13.92 21.89
CA GLY A 446 12.92 13.32 23.23
C GLY A 446 13.79 12.10 23.58
N HIS A 447 14.68 11.64 22.69
CA HIS A 447 15.28 10.32 22.78
C HIS A 447 16.81 10.35 22.75
N LYS A 448 17.46 9.42 23.50
CA LYS A 448 18.94 9.29 23.49
C LYS A 448 19.46 8.67 22.18
N LYS A 449 18.71 7.73 21.62
CA LYS A 449 19.06 7.04 20.37
C LYS A 449 17.84 6.98 19.46
N ILE A 450 18.05 7.16 18.17
CA ILE A 450 17.03 7.02 17.13
C ILE A 450 17.53 5.96 16.15
N VAL A 451 16.69 4.94 15.87
CA VAL A 451 16.99 3.96 14.82
C VAL A 451 15.89 3.97 13.77
N VAL A 452 16.28 4.07 12.49
CA VAL A 452 15.37 4.01 11.33
C VAL A 452 15.43 2.62 10.73
N CYS A 453 14.27 1.97 10.64
CA CYS A 453 14.12 0.62 10.09
C CYS A 453 13.47 0.67 8.70
N GLU A 454 14.21 0.27 7.66
CA GLU A 454 13.79 0.39 6.27
C GLU A 454 14.14 -0.84 5.41
N MET A 455 13.27 -1.15 4.45
CA MET A 455 13.56 -2.16 3.43
C MET A 455 14.25 -1.55 2.19
N ASN A 456 15.26 -0.71 2.43
CA ASN A 456 16.14 -0.07 1.45
C ASN A 456 17.49 0.28 2.11
N ARG A 457 18.33 1.07 1.44
CA ARG A 457 19.65 1.49 1.92
C ARG A 457 19.63 2.80 2.72
N GLY A 458 18.58 3.05 3.52
CA GLY A 458 18.51 4.23 4.40
C GLY A 458 17.96 5.48 3.71
N GLN A 459 17.00 5.35 2.82
CA GLN A 459 16.44 6.47 2.08
C GLN A 459 15.68 7.44 3.00
N PHE A 460 14.88 6.94 3.93
CA PHE A 460 14.16 7.79 4.88
C PHE A 460 15.08 8.37 5.95
N ALA A 461 16.04 7.59 6.44
CA ALA A 461 17.08 8.10 7.35
C ALA A 461 17.86 9.27 6.72
N ASN A 462 18.18 9.18 5.42
CA ASN A 462 18.85 10.26 4.70
C ASN A 462 17.92 11.48 4.51
N TYR A 463 16.64 11.26 4.24
CA TYR A 463 15.66 12.33 4.15
C TYR A 463 15.50 13.06 5.50
N LEU A 464 15.42 12.32 6.60
CA LEU A 464 15.38 12.92 7.95
C LEU A 464 16.66 13.73 8.25
N ARG A 465 17.85 13.24 7.87
CA ARG A 465 19.10 14.02 8.01
C ARG A 465 19.08 15.34 7.24
N MET A 466 18.46 15.35 6.07
CA MET A 466 18.32 16.58 5.28
C MET A 466 17.35 17.58 5.91
N LYS A 467 16.24 17.08 6.49
CA LYS A 467 15.19 17.92 7.07
C LYS A 467 15.43 18.29 8.53
N HIS A 468 16.05 17.40 9.31
CA HIS A 468 16.32 17.51 10.74
C HIS A 468 17.79 17.13 11.04
N PRO A 469 18.77 17.94 10.62
CA PRO A 469 20.20 17.61 10.71
C PRO A 469 20.76 17.59 12.13
N GLY A 470 20.00 18.05 13.13
CA GLY A 470 20.40 18.08 14.55
C GLY A 470 20.47 16.72 15.24
N HIS A 471 20.01 15.64 14.59
CA HIS A 471 19.88 14.32 15.18
C HIS A 471 20.84 13.31 14.54
N ILE A 472 21.25 12.30 15.34
CA ILE A 472 22.00 11.13 14.85
C ILE A 472 21.02 9.99 14.62
N TYR A 473 21.00 9.47 13.40
CA TYR A 473 20.13 8.38 12.98
C TYR A 473 20.93 7.10 12.80
N GLU A 474 20.78 6.16 13.74
CA GLU A 474 21.16 4.78 13.53
C GLU A 474 20.28 4.18 12.43
N GLN A 475 20.76 3.14 11.76
CA GLN A 475 20.00 2.51 10.69
C GLN A 475 19.96 0.99 10.86
N TYR A 476 18.80 0.43 10.55
CA TYR A 476 18.67 -1.00 10.36
C TYR A 476 17.98 -1.26 9.01
N ASN A 477 18.80 -1.56 8.03
CA ASN A 477 18.41 -1.65 6.62
C ASN A 477 18.38 -3.11 6.16
N LYS A 478 17.32 -3.52 5.42
CA LYS A 478 17.20 -4.84 4.84
C LYS A 478 16.85 -4.73 3.35
N VAL A 479 17.69 -5.29 2.48
CA VAL A 479 17.48 -5.28 1.02
C VAL A 479 17.55 -6.71 0.52
N GLN A 480 16.48 -7.47 0.72
CA GLN A 480 16.41 -8.90 0.42
C GLN A 480 15.14 -9.29 -0.32
N GLY A 481 14.26 -8.33 -0.62
CA GLY A 481 12.93 -8.62 -1.15
C GLY A 481 12.03 -9.38 -0.16
N LEU A 482 12.29 -9.26 1.13
CA LEU A 482 11.60 -9.92 2.24
C LEU A 482 11.36 -8.94 3.38
N PRO A 483 10.22 -9.03 4.10
CA PRO A 483 9.98 -8.26 5.31
C PRO A 483 11.02 -8.56 6.40
N PHE A 484 11.10 -7.69 7.39
CA PHE A 484 11.84 -7.96 8.63
C PHE A 484 11.23 -9.16 9.37
N LEU A 485 12.10 -9.86 10.12
CA LEU A 485 11.67 -10.84 11.11
C LEU A 485 11.66 -10.18 12.50
N THR A 486 10.71 -10.57 13.36
CA THR A 486 10.62 -10.04 14.74
C THR A 486 11.90 -10.29 15.53
N ALA A 487 12.50 -11.49 15.40
CA ALA A 487 13.73 -11.83 16.10
C ALA A 487 14.94 -10.95 15.70
N GLU A 488 15.07 -10.59 14.41
CA GLU A 488 16.17 -9.73 13.97
C GLU A 488 16.02 -8.30 14.46
N LEU A 489 14.79 -7.76 14.50
CA LEU A 489 14.50 -6.44 15.05
C LEU A 489 14.71 -6.42 16.57
N GLU A 490 14.20 -7.41 17.28
CA GLU A 490 14.36 -7.54 18.74
C GLU A 490 15.83 -7.57 19.16
N ASN A 491 16.64 -8.36 18.47
CA ASN A 491 18.09 -8.41 18.72
C ASN A 491 18.74 -7.03 18.51
N LYS A 492 18.44 -6.37 17.39
CA LYS A 492 18.99 -5.05 17.08
C LYS A 492 18.57 -4.00 18.12
N PHE A 493 17.31 -3.97 18.54
CA PHE A 493 16.84 -2.99 19.53
C PHE A 493 17.42 -3.25 20.92
N ASN A 494 17.55 -4.51 21.32
CA ASN A 494 18.23 -4.87 22.56
C ASN A 494 19.71 -4.46 22.57
N ASP A 495 20.40 -4.58 21.43
CA ASP A 495 21.80 -4.14 21.33
C ASP A 495 21.92 -2.61 21.42
N LEU A 496 20.95 -1.88 20.89
CA LEU A 496 20.94 -0.41 20.99
C LEU A 496 20.59 0.10 22.39
N LEU A 497 19.90 -0.67 23.21
CA LEU A 497 19.55 -0.33 24.60
C LEU A 497 20.67 -0.64 25.61
N LYS A 498 21.71 -1.39 25.23
CA LYS A 498 22.93 -1.58 26.03
C LYS A 498 23.79 -0.32 25.98
#